data_fff63bacf2ce88ddfcf634a152c95c92
#
_entry.id   fff63bacf2ce88ddfcf634a152c95c92
#
_cell.length_a   1.000
_cell.length_b   1.000
_cell.length_c   1.000
_cell.angle_alpha   90.00
_cell.angle_beta   90.00
_cell.angle_gamma   90.00
#
_symmetry.space_group_name_H-M   'P 1'
#
loop_
_entity.id
_entity.type
_entity.pdbx_description
1 polymer ?
#
loop_
_entity_poly.entity_id
_entity_poly.type
_entity_poly.pdbx_seq_one_letter_code
_entity_poly.pdbx_strand_id
1 'polypeptide(L)'
;LGVDWIALSFVQQPRDVIEARRLVGDSAQLMVKMEKPSAIDHLDELVMLADGMMVARGDLGVEMQPEEGPPIQRRIVQACRRAGKPVVVATPMLESMITNPVPTRAESSDVARAVYDGTDAVMLSAESAAGSYPREAVAMMDRIIRETEQSSHYQQSPALNGGRATGSDAISMAACQVAEAIDAKCIVTHT
;
A
#
# COMPACT_ATOMS: atom_id res chain seq x y z
N LEU A 1 16.21 -19.22 3.69
CA LEU A 1 16.24 -18.71 2.32
C LEU A 1 16.86 -17.31 2.22
N GLY A 2 17.05 -16.59 3.33
CA GLY A 2 17.64 -15.24 3.35
C GLY A 2 16.77 -14.20 2.67
N VAL A 3 15.44 -14.27 2.87
CA VAL A 3 14.50 -13.25 2.38
C VAL A 3 14.41 -12.08 3.34
N ASP A 4 14.17 -10.88 2.83
CA ASP A 4 14.02 -9.66 3.62
C ASP A 4 12.62 -9.52 4.23
N TRP A 5 11.61 -10.04 3.53
CA TRP A 5 10.21 -9.97 3.92
C TRP A 5 9.50 -11.31 3.85
N ILE A 6 8.62 -11.55 4.82
CA ILE A 6 7.68 -12.69 4.82
C ILE A 6 6.27 -12.10 4.88
N ALA A 7 5.45 -12.43 3.87
CA ALA A 7 4.05 -12.03 3.82
C ALA A 7 3.16 -13.11 4.43
N LEU A 8 2.40 -12.75 5.44
CA LEU A 8 1.49 -13.65 6.17
C LEU A 8 0.10 -13.59 5.54
N SER A 9 -0.33 -14.72 4.96
CA SER A 9 -1.69 -14.89 4.46
C SER A 9 -2.67 -15.26 5.57
N PHE A 10 -3.94 -14.93 5.36
CA PHE A 10 -5.08 -15.33 6.20
C PHE A 10 -5.00 -14.90 7.66
N VAL A 11 -4.30 -13.82 7.96
CA VAL A 11 -4.27 -13.23 9.30
C VAL A 11 -5.68 -12.75 9.66
N GLN A 12 -6.14 -13.10 10.85
CA GLN A 12 -7.44 -12.73 11.36
C GLN A 12 -7.38 -11.91 12.66
N GLN A 13 -6.33 -12.11 13.45
CA GLN A 13 -6.22 -11.52 14.78
C GLN A 13 -4.75 -11.27 15.17
N PRO A 14 -4.48 -10.38 16.13
CA PRO A 14 -3.13 -9.99 16.55
C PRO A 14 -2.23 -11.16 16.93
N ARG A 15 -2.76 -12.19 17.56
CA ARG A 15 -1.96 -13.36 17.99
C ARG A 15 -1.34 -14.11 16.81
N ASP A 16 -1.95 -14.08 15.63
CA ASP A 16 -1.41 -14.75 14.43
C ASP A 16 -0.05 -14.12 14.04
N VAL A 17 0.04 -12.80 14.15
CA VAL A 17 1.30 -12.05 13.91
C VAL A 17 2.31 -12.32 15.00
N ILE A 18 1.88 -12.38 16.27
CA ILE A 18 2.76 -12.67 17.41
C ILE A 18 3.38 -14.06 17.27
N GLU A 19 2.57 -15.06 16.89
CA GLU A 19 3.06 -16.43 16.67
C GLU A 19 4.05 -16.49 15.50
N ALA A 20 3.74 -15.82 14.38
CA ALA A 20 4.66 -15.74 13.25
C ALA A 20 5.97 -15.06 13.63
N ARG A 21 5.93 -13.97 14.40
CA ARG A 21 7.13 -13.28 14.88
C ARG A 21 8.01 -14.19 15.74
N ARG A 22 7.43 -15.03 16.59
CA ARG A 22 8.19 -16.01 17.39
C ARG A 22 8.95 -17.01 16.53
N LEU A 23 8.40 -17.39 15.37
CA LEU A 23 9.03 -18.32 14.44
C LEU A 23 10.10 -17.67 13.58
N VAL A 24 9.83 -16.45 13.12
CA VAL A 24 10.71 -15.69 12.21
C VAL A 24 11.84 -14.99 12.97
N GLY A 25 11.58 -14.55 14.20
CA GLY A 25 12.51 -13.72 14.97
C GLY A 25 12.84 -12.42 14.21
N ASP A 26 14.12 -12.06 14.22
CA ASP A 26 14.65 -10.86 13.54
C ASP A 26 15.22 -11.18 12.15
N SER A 27 15.01 -12.40 11.63
CA SER A 27 15.61 -12.84 10.36
C SER A 27 14.93 -12.22 9.12
N ALA A 28 13.69 -11.76 9.22
CA ALA A 28 12.95 -11.08 8.16
C ALA A 28 11.85 -10.17 8.74
N GLN A 29 11.45 -9.19 7.97
CA GLN A 29 10.30 -8.36 8.28
C GLN A 29 8.98 -9.08 7.97
N LEU A 30 7.93 -8.78 8.73
CA LEU A 30 6.60 -9.38 8.56
C LEU A 30 5.64 -8.40 7.89
N MET A 31 5.10 -8.81 6.75
CA MET A 31 4.03 -8.10 6.07
C MET A 31 2.70 -8.84 6.30
N VAL A 32 1.74 -8.18 6.90
CA VAL A 32 0.40 -8.76 7.10
C VAL A 32 -0.46 -8.52 5.87
N LYS A 33 -1.01 -9.60 5.30
CA LYS A 33 -1.96 -9.53 4.20
C LYS A 33 -3.37 -9.42 4.76
N MET A 34 -4.03 -8.29 4.47
CA MET A 34 -5.41 -8.03 4.84
C MET A 34 -6.33 -8.71 3.83
N GLU A 35 -6.75 -9.92 4.14
CA GLU A 35 -7.52 -10.82 3.29
C GLU A 35 -8.88 -11.18 3.91
N LYS A 36 -9.03 -10.98 5.20
CA LYS A 36 -10.21 -11.40 5.97
C LYS A 36 -10.92 -10.21 6.59
N PRO A 37 -12.28 -10.17 6.54
CA PRO A 37 -13.05 -9.11 7.20
C PRO A 37 -12.75 -9.02 8.70
N SER A 38 -12.57 -10.15 9.38
CA SER A 38 -12.23 -10.20 10.81
C SER A 38 -10.93 -9.48 11.15
N ALA A 39 -9.96 -9.42 10.23
CA ALA A 39 -8.72 -8.67 10.44
C ALA A 39 -8.97 -7.16 10.47
N ILE A 40 -10.02 -6.66 9.81
CA ILE A 40 -10.35 -5.23 9.78
C ILE A 40 -10.77 -4.72 11.16
N ASP A 41 -11.39 -5.58 11.98
CA ASP A 41 -11.77 -5.23 13.36
C ASP A 41 -10.55 -5.02 14.26
N HIS A 42 -9.42 -5.65 13.91
CA HIS A 42 -8.15 -5.56 14.63
C HIS A 42 -7.10 -4.69 13.92
N LEU A 43 -7.51 -3.85 12.96
CA LEU A 43 -6.59 -3.12 12.08
C LEU A 43 -5.48 -2.39 12.82
N ASP A 44 -5.82 -1.59 13.84
CA ASP A 44 -4.84 -0.76 14.54
C ASP A 44 -3.80 -1.62 15.29
N GLU A 45 -4.23 -2.71 15.90
CA GLU A 45 -3.32 -3.64 16.57
C GLU A 45 -2.41 -4.38 15.57
N LEU A 46 -2.97 -4.82 14.44
CA LEU A 46 -2.20 -5.50 13.39
C LEU A 46 -1.16 -4.57 12.76
N VAL A 47 -1.50 -3.30 12.51
CA VAL A 47 -0.56 -2.29 12.01
C VAL A 47 0.59 -2.08 12.98
N MET A 48 0.35 -2.07 14.28
CA MET A 48 1.40 -1.90 15.29
C MET A 48 2.35 -3.11 15.36
N LEU A 49 1.83 -4.32 15.19
CA LEU A 49 2.60 -5.58 15.28
C LEU A 49 3.37 -5.94 14.01
N ALA A 50 2.86 -5.53 12.85
CA ALA A 50 3.48 -5.77 11.55
C ALA A 50 4.60 -4.78 11.25
N ASP A 51 5.51 -5.16 10.36
CA ASP A 51 6.50 -4.24 9.79
C ASP A 51 5.97 -3.56 8.53
N GLY A 52 4.97 -4.17 7.86
CA GLY A 52 4.25 -3.61 6.72
C GLY A 52 2.92 -4.31 6.52
N MET A 53 2.08 -3.73 5.67
CA MET A 53 0.75 -4.24 5.37
C MET A 53 0.55 -4.43 3.86
N MET A 54 -0.30 -5.37 3.50
CA MET A 54 -0.77 -5.55 2.12
C MET A 54 -2.29 -5.61 2.09
N VAL A 55 -2.91 -4.79 1.28
CA VAL A 55 -4.34 -4.89 0.95
C VAL A 55 -4.49 -5.92 -0.16
N ALA A 56 -4.84 -7.15 0.19
CA ALA A 56 -5.01 -8.26 -0.76
C ALA A 56 -6.47 -8.32 -1.22
N ARG A 57 -6.80 -7.47 -2.19
CA ARG A 57 -8.19 -7.20 -2.61
C ARG A 57 -8.89 -8.42 -3.21
N GLY A 58 -8.15 -9.30 -3.88
CA GLY A 58 -8.71 -10.52 -4.46
C GLY A 58 -9.39 -11.39 -3.40
N ASP A 59 -8.66 -11.75 -2.35
CA ASP A 59 -9.18 -12.59 -1.27
C ASP A 59 -10.21 -11.86 -0.41
N LEU A 60 -9.97 -10.59 -0.11
CA LEU A 60 -10.89 -9.75 0.66
C LEU A 60 -12.24 -9.61 -0.05
N GLY A 61 -12.24 -9.43 -1.38
CA GLY A 61 -13.43 -9.29 -2.21
C GLY A 61 -14.26 -10.56 -2.36
N VAL A 62 -13.73 -11.73 -1.97
CA VAL A 62 -14.51 -12.97 -1.96
C VAL A 62 -15.50 -13.01 -0.79
N GLU A 63 -15.15 -12.38 0.32
CA GLU A 63 -15.96 -12.42 1.55
C GLU A 63 -16.73 -11.12 1.84
N MET A 64 -16.50 -10.07 1.04
CA MET A 64 -17.09 -8.74 1.23
C MET A 64 -17.88 -8.30 0.01
N GLN A 65 -18.83 -7.39 0.21
CA GLN A 65 -19.53 -6.76 -0.88
C GLN A 65 -18.58 -5.81 -1.66
N PRO A 66 -18.68 -5.75 -3.00
CA PRO A 66 -17.78 -4.93 -3.82
C PRO A 66 -17.68 -3.46 -3.39
N GLU A 67 -18.77 -2.87 -2.91
CA GLU A 67 -18.85 -1.49 -2.46
C GLU A 67 -18.10 -1.24 -1.13
N GLU A 68 -17.82 -2.26 -0.36
CA GLU A 68 -17.09 -2.16 0.91
C GLU A 68 -15.57 -2.09 0.69
N GLY A 69 -15.08 -2.62 -0.43
CA GLY A 69 -13.66 -2.69 -0.74
C GLY A 69 -12.94 -1.33 -0.73
N PRO A 70 -13.39 -0.33 -1.50
CA PRO A 70 -12.70 0.95 -1.59
C PRO A 70 -12.59 1.74 -0.26
N PRO A 71 -13.62 1.85 0.58
CA PRO A 71 -13.50 2.45 1.91
C PRO A 71 -12.50 1.72 2.82
N ILE A 72 -12.48 0.40 2.78
CA ILE A 72 -11.59 -0.43 3.60
C ILE A 72 -10.15 -0.27 3.14
N GLN A 73 -9.87 -0.34 1.82
CA GLN A 73 -8.54 -0.06 1.29
C GLN A 73 -8.02 1.28 1.81
N ARG A 74 -8.81 2.33 1.67
CA ARG A 74 -8.43 3.66 2.16
C ARG A 74 -8.18 3.69 3.66
N ARG A 75 -9.01 3.02 4.45
CA ARG A 75 -8.84 2.91 5.92
C ARG A 75 -7.52 2.25 6.28
N ILE A 76 -7.16 1.14 5.61
CA ILE A 76 -5.91 0.42 5.84
C ILE A 76 -4.71 1.31 5.46
N VAL A 77 -4.72 1.88 4.25
CA VAL A 77 -3.64 2.76 3.79
C VAL A 77 -3.42 3.92 4.76
N GLN A 78 -4.49 4.59 5.20
CA GLN A 78 -4.39 5.70 6.15
C GLN A 78 -3.87 5.26 7.53
N ALA A 79 -4.25 4.07 8.02
CA ALA A 79 -3.75 3.54 9.28
C ALA A 79 -2.23 3.29 9.20
N CYS A 80 -1.77 2.67 8.10
CA CYS A 80 -0.35 2.44 7.86
C CYS A 80 0.45 3.74 7.78
N ARG A 81 -0.04 4.72 7.03
CA ARG A 81 0.61 6.04 6.91
C ARG A 81 0.76 6.73 8.27
N ARG A 82 -0.30 6.72 9.10
CA ARG A 82 -0.22 7.29 10.46
C ARG A 82 0.80 6.59 11.34
N ALA A 83 0.98 5.29 11.15
CA ALA A 83 1.94 4.47 11.93
C ALA A 83 3.35 4.46 11.32
N GLY A 84 3.58 5.10 10.16
CA GLY A 84 4.87 5.07 9.46
C GLY A 84 5.22 3.67 8.94
N LYS A 85 4.21 2.86 8.60
CA LYS A 85 4.39 1.49 8.10
C LYS A 85 4.15 1.44 6.59
N PRO A 86 5.01 0.77 5.81
CA PRO A 86 4.79 0.59 4.37
C PRO A 86 3.53 -0.21 4.09
N VAL A 87 2.82 0.20 3.04
CA VAL A 87 1.59 -0.46 2.60
C VAL A 87 1.60 -0.72 1.10
N VAL A 88 1.27 -1.96 0.74
CA VAL A 88 1.13 -2.42 -0.64
C VAL A 88 -0.34 -2.62 -0.96
N VAL A 89 -0.82 -2.08 -2.09
CA VAL A 89 -2.12 -2.46 -2.64
C VAL A 89 -1.90 -3.50 -3.73
N ALA A 90 -2.52 -4.66 -3.53
CA ALA A 90 -2.35 -5.83 -4.38
C ALA A 90 -3.65 -6.19 -5.12
N THR A 91 -3.53 -7.02 -6.08
CA THR A 91 -4.47 -7.59 -7.05
C THR A 91 -5.97 -7.60 -6.71
N PRO A 92 -6.79 -7.55 -7.78
CA PRO A 92 -6.43 -7.30 -9.18
C PRO A 92 -6.14 -5.81 -9.42
N MET A 93 -5.16 -5.47 -10.28
CA MET A 93 -4.82 -4.09 -10.63
C MET A 93 -5.05 -3.80 -12.13
N LEU A 94 -4.36 -4.52 -13.02
CA LEU A 94 -4.48 -4.42 -14.47
C LEU A 94 -4.86 -5.79 -15.07
N GLU A 95 -5.83 -6.48 -14.48
CA GLU A 95 -6.16 -7.87 -14.77
C GLU A 95 -6.45 -8.13 -16.26
N SER A 96 -7.10 -7.19 -16.94
CA SER A 96 -7.35 -7.33 -18.40
C SER A 96 -6.05 -7.43 -19.21
N MET A 97 -4.93 -6.92 -18.68
CA MET A 97 -3.63 -7.00 -19.34
C MET A 97 -2.96 -8.39 -19.24
N ILE A 98 -3.56 -9.35 -18.57
CA ILE A 98 -3.17 -10.76 -18.71
C ILE A 98 -3.26 -11.20 -20.19
N THR A 99 -4.31 -10.74 -20.89
CA THR A 99 -4.59 -11.12 -22.28
C THR A 99 -4.64 -9.96 -23.27
N ASN A 100 -4.63 -8.71 -22.80
CA ASN A 100 -4.71 -7.51 -23.65
C ASN A 100 -3.48 -6.62 -23.45
N PRO A 101 -3.03 -5.92 -24.52
CA PRO A 101 -1.85 -5.04 -24.43
C PRO A 101 -2.11 -3.71 -23.72
N VAL A 102 -3.39 -3.38 -23.45
CA VAL A 102 -3.81 -2.14 -22.77
C VAL A 102 -4.88 -2.44 -21.72
N PRO A 103 -4.92 -1.71 -20.62
CA PRO A 103 -5.92 -1.90 -19.57
C PRO A 103 -7.26 -1.26 -19.94
N THR A 104 -8.28 -1.58 -19.19
CA THR A 104 -9.52 -0.84 -19.17
C THR A 104 -9.36 0.53 -18.50
N ARG A 105 -10.29 1.46 -18.76
CA ARG A 105 -10.33 2.75 -18.05
C ARG A 105 -10.58 2.59 -16.55
N ALA A 106 -11.37 1.60 -16.16
CA ALA A 106 -11.66 1.31 -14.77
C ALA A 106 -10.39 0.88 -14.01
N GLU A 107 -9.59 -0.01 -14.60
CA GLU A 107 -8.31 -0.46 -14.03
C GLU A 107 -7.30 0.69 -13.91
N SER A 108 -7.19 1.53 -14.95
CA SER A 108 -6.31 2.70 -14.89
C SER A 108 -6.73 3.66 -13.76
N SER A 109 -8.04 3.86 -13.57
CA SER A 109 -8.58 4.68 -12.49
C SER A 109 -8.36 4.05 -11.12
N ASP A 110 -8.41 2.72 -11.04
CA ASP A 110 -8.18 1.98 -9.80
C ASP A 110 -6.72 2.07 -9.33
N VAL A 111 -5.76 1.91 -10.24
CA VAL A 111 -4.33 2.15 -9.95
C VAL A 111 -4.12 3.58 -9.47
N ALA A 112 -4.62 4.57 -10.20
CA ALA A 112 -4.50 5.98 -9.83
C ALA A 112 -5.11 6.23 -8.43
N ARG A 113 -6.25 5.60 -8.12
CA ARG A 113 -6.89 5.71 -6.82
C ARG A 113 -6.02 5.17 -5.69
N ALA A 114 -5.38 4.02 -5.86
CA ALA A 114 -4.45 3.48 -4.87
C ALA A 114 -3.29 4.45 -4.59
N VAL A 115 -2.75 5.08 -5.64
CA VAL A 115 -1.70 6.11 -5.53
C VAL A 115 -2.22 7.34 -4.78
N TYR A 116 -3.41 7.86 -5.12
CA TYR A 116 -4.03 8.99 -4.41
C TYR A 116 -4.35 8.70 -2.93
N ASP A 117 -4.69 7.46 -2.60
CA ASP A 117 -4.89 7.05 -1.21
C ASP A 117 -3.58 7.06 -0.41
N GLY A 118 -2.41 7.08 -1.09
CA GLY A 118 -1.08 7.20 -0.52
C GLY A 118 -0.43 5.85 -0.22
N THR A 119 -0.67 4.85 -1.05
CA THR A 119 0.05 3.56 -0.97
C THR A 119 1.52 3.74 -1.33
N ASP A 120 2.40 2.94 -0.72
CA ASP A 120 3.85 2.97 -0.99
C ASP A 120 4.21 2.11 -2.20
N ALA A 121 3.42 1.09 -2.48
CA ALA A 121 3.60 0.24 -3.65
C ALA A 121 2.27 -0.33 -4.15
N VAL A 122 2.23 -0.64 -5.44
CA VAL A 122 1.16 -1.42 -6.08
C VAL A 122 1.76 -2.69 -6.67
N MET A 123 1.01 -3.81 -6.64
CA MET A 123 1.53 -5.10 -7.02
C MET A 123 0.74 -5.68 -8.21
N LEU A 124 1.45 -6.06 -9.26
CA LEU A 124 0.97 -6.95 -10.31
C LEU A 124 1.13 -8.41 -9.88
N SER A 125 0.32 -9.29 -10.42
CA SER A 125 0.34 -10.73 -10.17
C SER A 125 0.41 -11.50 -11.49
N ALA A 126 -0.70 -12.06 -11.93
CA ALA A 126 -0.77 -12.82 -13.17
C ALA A 126 -0.40 -11.98 -14.41
N GLU A 127 -0.65 -10.68 -14.39
CA GLU A 127 -0.32 -9.74 -15.48
C GLU A 127 1.17 -9.82 -15.86
N SER A 128 2.04 -9.92 -14.87
CA SER A 128 3.49 -10.01 -15.08
C SER A 128 4.05 -11.43 -14.97
N ALA A 129 3.37 -12.33 -14.21
CA ALA A 129 3.86 -13.67 -13.94
C ALA A 129 3.47 -14.70 -15.00
N ALA A 130 2.30 -14.58 -15.60
CA ALA A 130 1.72 -15.57 -16.53
C ALA A 130 0.99 -14.94 -17.72
N GLY A 131 0.88 -13.60 -17.78
CA GLY A 131 0.19 -12.88 -18.83
C GLY A 131 0.94 -12.88 -20.16
N SER A 132 0.25 -12.52 -21.23
CA SER A 132 0.80 -12.40 -22.58
C SER A 132 1.58 -11.10 -22.79
N TYR A 133 1.38 -10.09 -21.91
CA TYR A 133 1.93 -8.74 -22.04
C TYR A 133 2.65 -8.26 -20.74
N PRO A 134 3.59 -9.04 -20.18
CA PRO A 134 4.17 -8.73 -18.86
C PRO A 134 4.95 -7.41 -18.83
N ARG A 135 5.67 -7.09 -19.90
CA ARG A 135 6.45 -5.85 -20.00
C ARG A 135 5.55 -4.62 -20.14
N GLU A 136 4.50 -4.75 -20.96
CA GLU A 136 3.49 -3.72 -21.20
C GLU A 136 2.70 -3.42 -19.92
N ALA A 137 2.37 -4.44 -19.14
CA ALA A 137 1.67 -4.29 -17.86
C ALA A 137 2.50 -3.48 -16.86
N VAL A 138 3.79 -3.81 -16.70
CA VAL A 138 4.70 -3.04 -15.83
C VAL A 138 4.88 -1.61 -16.34
N ALA A 139 5.09 -1.42 -17.66
CA ALA A 139 5.25 -0.10 -18.25
C ALA A 139 3.97 0.75 -18.14
N MET A 140 2.79 0.12 -18.23
CA MET A 140 1.51 0.81 -18.04
C MET A 140 1.34 1.23 -16.58
N MET A 141 1.62 0.34 -15.64
CA MET A 141 1.59 0.66 -14.22
C MET A 141 2.47 1.87 -13.89
N ASP A 142 3.72 1.87 -14.36
CA ASP A 142 4.67 2.99 -14.16
C ASP A 142 4.12 4.30 -14.73
N ARG A 143 3.56 4.28 -15.95
CA ARG A 143 2.96 5.50 -16.56
C ARG A 143 1.80 6.05 -15.75
N ILE A 144 0.90 5.18 -15.28
CA ILE A 144 -0.26 5.62 -14.47
C ILE A 144 0.22 6.22 -13.16
N ILE A 145 1.20 5.61 -12.49
CA ILE A 145 1.77 6.11 -11.24
C ILE A 145 2.38 7.51 -11.47
N ARG A 146 3.28 7.66 -12.45
CA ARG A 146 3.95 8.93 -12.75
C ARG A 146 2.97 10.05 -13.08
N GLU A 147 1.97 9.76 -13.91
CA GLU A 147 0.94 10.74 -14.27
C GLU A 147 0.12 11.17 -13.05
N THR A 148 -0.20 10.21 -12.18
CA THR A 148 -0.96 10.47 -10.95
C THR A 148 -0.13 11.33 -9.97
N GLU A 149 1.14 11.01 -9.77
CA GLU A 149 2.04 11.73 -8.86
C GLU A 149 2.33 13.17 -9.32
N GLN A 150 2.31 13.43 -10.64
CA GLN A 150 2.47 14.77 -11.20
C GLN A 150 1.21 15.63 -11.08
N SER A 151 0.07 15.04 -10.75
CA SER A 151 -1.17 15.79 -10.65
C SER A 151 -1.19 16.71 -9.43
N SER A 152 -1.81 17.88 -9.57
CA SER A 152 -1.98 18.84 -8.47
C SER A 152 -2.77 18.26 -7.28
N HIS A 153 -3.66 17.29 -7.53
CA HIS A 153 -4.42 16.62 -6.48
C HIS A 153 -3.55 15.70 -5.62
N TYR A 154 -2.53 15.07 -6.19
CA TYR A 154 -1.58 14.26 -5.43
C TYR A 154 -0.70 15.13 -4.53
N GLN A 155 -0.21 16.24 -5.06
CA GLN A 155 0.61 17.22 -4.32
C GLN A 155 -0.16 17.87 -3.15
N GLN A 156 -1.48 17.97 -3.24
CA GLN A 156 -2.35 18.47 -2.18
C GLN A 156 -2.81 17.36 -1.20
N SER A 157 -2.28 16.13 -1.35
CA SER A 157 -2.67 15.02 -0.48
C SER A 157 -2.44 15.41 0.98
N PRO A 158 -3.47 15.36 1.84
CA PRO A 158 -3.40 15.96 3.16
C PRO A 158 -2.27 15.35 3.96
N ALA A 159 -1.43 16.23 4.48
CA ALA A 159 -0.61 15.90 5.63
C ALA A 159 -1.47 15.15 6.66
N LEU A 160 -0.90 14.17 7.32
CA LEU A 160 -1.51 13.27 8.28
C LEU A 160 -2.53 13.98 9.19
N ASN A 161 -3.76 14.12 8.72
CA ASN A 161 -4.86 14.72 9.49
C ASN A 161 -5.49 13.62 10.34
N GLY A 162 -5.14 13.56 11.62
CA GLY A 162 -5.81 12.62 12.52
C GLY A 162 -5.08 12.28 13.81
N GLY A 163 -4.42 13.24 14.43
CA GLY A 163 -3.81 13.07 15.75
C GLY A 163 -3.15 14.36 16.21
N ARG A 164 -2.86 14.45 17.49
CA ARG A 164 -2.07 15.56 18.04
C ARG A 164 -0.66 15.44 17.43
N ALA A 165 -0.33 16.32 16.48
CA ALA A 165 0.97 16.33 15.81
C ALA A 165 2.08 16.37 16.86
N THR A 166 3.03 15.46 16.76
CA THR A 166 4.25 15.49 17.59
C THR A 166 5.21 16.56 17.05
N GLY A 167 6.24 16.92 17.84
CA GLY A 167 7.31 17.80 17.35
C GLY A 167 8.01 17.23 16.11
N SER A 168 8.16 15.91 16.04
CA SER A 168 8.72 15.20 14.88
C SER A 168 7.83 15.36 13.64
N ASP A 169 6.53 15.22 13.79
CA ASP A 169 5.58 15.40 12.68
C ASP A 169 5.64 16.83 12.13
N ALA A 170 5.67 17.82 13.01
CA ALA A 170 5.76 19.22 12.62
C ALA A 170 7.06 19.54 11.86
N ILE A 171 8.18 19.00 12.31
CA ILE A 171 9.49 19.16 11.64
C ILE A 171 9.49 18.46 10.28
N SER A 172 8.95 17.25 10.20
CA SER A 172 8.84 16.50 8.95
C SER A 172 7.99 17.23 7.91
N MET A 173 6.85 17.78 8.33
CA MET A 173 5.99 18.60 7.47
C MET A 173 6.71 19.86 6.97
N ALA A 174 7.41 20.56 7.86
CA ALA A 174 8.18 21.75 7.48
C ALA A 174 9.31 21.40 6.50
N ALA A 175 10.00 20.28 6.71
CA ALA A 175 11.03 19.81 5.78
C ALA A 175 10.49 19.51 4.39
N CYS A 176 9.30 18.89 4.27
CA CYS A 176 8.65 18.68 2.98
C CYS A 176 8.30 20.01 2.30
N GLN A 177 7.69 20.96 3.03
CA GLN A 177 7.34 22.28 2.48
C GLN A 177 8.57 23.07 1.99
N VAL A 178 9.66 23.02 2.76
CA VAL A 178 10.92 23.66 2.36
C VAL A 178 11.48 23.00 1.11
N ALA A 179 11.49 21.66 1.07
CA ALA A 179 12.00 20.92 -0.09
C ALA A 179 11.23 21.25 -1.38
N GLU A 180 9.90 21.34 -1.30
CA GLU A 180 9.06 21.77 -2.43
C GLU A 180 9.38 23.22 -2.85
N ALA A 181 9.48 24.13 -1.89
CA ALA A 181 9.72 25.55 -2.18
C ALA A 181 11.05 25.84 -2.89
N ILE A 182 12.07 25.00 -2.66
CA ILE A 182 13.42 25.16 -3.25
C ILE A 182 13.72 24.12 -4.35
N ASP A 183 12.73 23.34 -4.80
CA ASP A 183 12.91 22.22 -5.77
C ASP A 183 14.04 21.25 -5.36
N ALA A 184 14.08 20.87 -4.08
CA ALA A 184 15.09 19.96 -3.57
C ALA A 184 14.89 18.55 -4.16
N LYS A 185 16.00 17.89 -4.52
CA LYS A 185 15.94 16.55 -5.13
C LYS A 185 15.76 15.43 -4.10
N CYS A 186 16.07 15.67 -2.84
CA CYS A 186 15.86 14.72 -1.75
C CYS A 186 15.85 15.45 -0.40
N ILE A 187 15.25 14.77 0.59
CA ILE A 187 15.33 15.14 2.01
C ILE A 187 16.17 14.07 2.70
N VAL A 188 17.25 14.48 3.37
CA VAL A 188 18.07 13.57 4.14
C VAL A 188 17.79 13.82 5.61
N THR A 189 17.35 12.78 6.34
CA THR A 189 17.12 12.84 7.77
C THR A 189 18.12 11.96 8.50
N HIS A 190 18.47 12.34 9.72
CA HIS A 190 19.28 11.55 10.62
C HIS A 190 18.47 11.33 11.90
N THR A 191 18.27 10.06 12.27
CA THR A 191 17.55 9.64 13.48
C THR A 191 18.47 8.88 14.43
#